data_371b0ef8d7dd69e4b642f2ab3e079adf
#
_entry.id   371b0ef8d7dd69e4b642f2ab3e079adf
#
_cell.length_a   1.000
_cell.length_b   1.000
_cell.length_c   1.000
_cell.angle_alpha   90.00
_cell.angle_beta   90.00
_cell.angle_gamma   90.00
#
_symmetry.space_group_name_H-M   'P 1'
#
loop_
_entity.id
_entity.type
_entity.pdbx_description
1 polymer ?
#
loop_
_entity_poly.entity_id
_entity_poly.type
_entity_poly.pdbx_seq_one_letter_code
_entity_poly.pdbx_strand_id
1 'polypeptide(L)'
;DLVSDKLLDLSGYDFTDNYVESRLQDVFDNGAIYLLPSTYNCYGITYNKTLLQKYGWELPNSFAELEVLAAKAKEAGVDLCLPQIQYPGYGFQYLCNIANADFLGTLDGKLWQKDYLSGKANVSNTPGMMQAMAYVQKWKDIGMLNGSGDALDDSVTRQRMAEGNTLFLIGNTDGIVEADGNANKFGLMPFLSEDGTQNVFVLNVNRFYGLNKKLEQDPQKLEDALKVMRVLSTVAGTSALQPATALKS
;
A
#
# COMPACT_ATOMS: atom_id res chain seq x y z
N ASP A 1 -21.23 -15.19 -10.91
CA ASP A 1 -19.97 -14.49 -10.69
C ASP A 1 -20.17 -12.99 -10.93
N LEU A 2 -19.94 -12.16 -9.91
CA LEU A 2 -20.34 -10.75 -9.95
C LEU A 2 -19.54 -9.92 -10.96
N VAL A 3 -18.37 -10.37 -11.39
CA VAL A 3 -17.48 -9.63 -12.31
C VAL A 3 -17.91 -9.89 -13.76
N SER A 4 -17.97 -11.13 -14.17
CA SER A 4 -18.35 -11.55 -15.53
C SER A 4 -19.79 -11.15 -15.92
N ASP A 5 -20.68 -11.03 -14.92
CA ASP A 5 -22.07 -10.61 -15.17
C ASP A 5 -22.21 -9.11 -15.42
N LYS A 6 -21.30 -8.31 -14.91
CA LYS A 6 -21.39 -6.83 -14.90
C LYS A 6 -20.38 -6.13 -15.78
N LEU A 7 -19.24 -6.76 -16.04
CA LEU A 7 -18.14 -6.16 -16.79
C LEU A 7 -17.98 -6.81 -18.16
N LEU A 8 -17.53 -6.01 -19.12
CA LEU A 8 -17.18 -6.44 -20.46
C LEU A 8 -15.85 -7.19 -20.43
N ASP A 9 -15.76 -8.29 -21.14
CA ASP A 9 -14.49 -8.97 -21.38
C ASP A 9 -13.60 -8.13 -22.30
N LEU A 10 -12.43 -7.78 -21.81
CA LEU A 10 -11.45 -6.93 -22.49
C LEU A 10 -10.35 -7.73 -23.21
N SER A 11 -10.34 -9.06 -23.11
CA SER A 11 -9.24 -9.92 -23.62
C SER A 11 -8.97 -9.76 -25.12
N GLY A 12 -9.98 -9.38 -25.91
CA GLY A 12 -9.87 -9.23 -27.37
C GLY A 12 -9.44 -7.84 -27.85
N TYR A 13 -9.16 -6.91 -26.95
CA TYR A 13 -8.83 -5.54 -27.34
C TYR A 13 -7.31 -5.28 -27.31
N ASP A 14 -6.82 -4.58 -28.32
CA ASP A 14 -5.41 -4.25 -28.57
C ASP A 14 -4.70 -3.51 -27.45
N PHE A 15 -5.42 -2.72 -26.66
CA PHE A 15 -4.83 -1.98 -25.53
C PHE A 15 -4.41 -2.88 -24.35
N THR A 16 -4.85 -4.15 -24.31
CA THR A 16 -4.36 -5.12 -23.31
C THR A 16 -2.90 -5.47 -23.52
N ASP A 17 -2.39 -5.39 -24.76
CA ASP A 17 -1.01 -5.65 -25.10
C ASP A 17 -0.03 -4.61 -24.50
N ASN A 18 -0.53 -3.47 -24.04
CA ASN A 18 0.28 -2.45 -23.37
C ASN A 18 0.67 -2.84 -21.93
N TYR A 19 0.11 -3.92 -21.39
CA TYR A 19 0.33 -4.37 -20.02
C TYR A 19 1.33 -5.52 -19.95
N VAL A 20 2.12 -5.53 -18.89
CA VAL A 20 3.00 -6.68 -18.59
C VAL A 20 2.13 -7.87 -18.21
N GLU A 21 2.33 -9.01 -18.88
CA GLU A 21 1.50 -10.22 -18.71
C GLU A 21 1.36 -10.66 -17.24
N SER A 22 2.46 -10.64 -16.48
CA SER A 22 2.44 -10.99 -15.06
C SER A 22 1.53 -10.10 -14.21
N ARG A 23 1.18 -8.91 -14.70
CA ARG A 23 0.26 -7.99 -14.01
C ARG A 23 -1.19 -8.20 -14.41
N LEU A 24 -1.42 -8.72 -15.61
CA LEU A 24 -2.76 -9.14 -16.03
C LEU A 24 -3.17 -10.44 -15.35
N GLN A 25 -2.24 -11.31 -14.98
CA GLN A 25 -2.55 -12.56 -14.24
C GLN A 25 -3.29 -12.31 -12.92
N ASP A 26 -3.02 -11.19 -12.25
CA ASP A 26 -3.70 -10.82 -10.99
C ASP A 26 -5.19 -10.45 -11.20
N VAL A 27 -5.61 -10.19 -12.45
CA VAL A 27 -6.97 -9.75 -12.82
C VAL A 27 -7.65 -10.70 -13.80
N PHE A 28 -7.04 -11.85 -14.09
CA PHE A 28 -7.62 -12.90 -14.90
C PHE A 28 -8.70 -13.65 -14.12
N ASP A 29 -9.87 -13.79 -14.75
CA ASP A 29 -10.93 -14.67 -14.25
C ASP A 29 -11.35 -15.63 -15.37
N ASN A 30 -11.10 -16.93 -15.20
CA ASN A 30 -11.47 -17.98 -16.14
C ASN A 30 -10.99 -17.73 -17.59
N GLY A 31 -9.81 -17.13 -17.75
CA GLY A 31 -9.23 -16.84 -19.07
C GLY A 31 -9.68 -15.52 -19.71
N ALA A 32 -10.46 -14.71 -19.01
CA ALA A 32 -10.94 -13.42 -19.45
C ALA A 32 -10.35 -12.28 -18.62
N ILE A 33 -10.23 -11.09 -19.21
CA ILE A 33 -9.75 -9.87 -18.56
C ILE A 33 -10.92 -8.91 -18.43
N TYR A 34 -11.40 -8.68 -17.21
CA TYR A 34 -12.51 -7.75 -16.94
C TYR A 34 -12.04 -6.40 -16.40
N LEU A 35 -10.82 -6.35 -15.84
CA LEU A 35 -10.25 -5.18 -15.20
C LEU A 35 -8.81 -4.96 -15.69
N LEU A 36 -8.44 -3.71 -15.88
CA LEU A 36 -7.07 -3.32 -16.18
C LEU A 36 -6.48 -2.55 -15.00
N PRO A 37 -5.29 -2.93 -14.52
CA PRO A 37 -4.64 -2.21 -13.44
C PRO A 37 -4.17 -0.83 -13.91
N SER A 38 -4.30 0.18 -13.05
CA SER A 38 -3.78 1.52 -13.35
C SER A 38 -2.30 1.62 -12.99
N THR A 39 -2.01 2.25 -11.88
CA THR A 39 -0.65 2.42 -11.34
C THR A 39 -0.51 1.64 -10.04
N TYR A 40 0.72 1.45 -9.62
CA TYR A 40 1.04 0.82 -8.35
C TYR A 40 1.41 1.87 -7.32
N ASN A 41 0.85 1.73 -6.12
CA ASN A 41 1.32 2.43 -4.94
C ASN A 41 2.32 1.55 -4.21
N CYS A 42 3.42 2.16 -3.79
CA CYS A 42 4.39 1.53 -2.92
C CYS A 42 4.08 1.92 -1.48
N TYR A 43 3.71 0.95 -0.67
CA TYR A 43 3.48 1.11 0.75
C TYR A 43 4.72 0.74 1.54
N GLY A 44 5.01 1.54 2.52
CA GLY A 44 6.11 1.38 3.45
C GLY A 44 5.90 2.29 4.65
N ILE A 45 6.98 2.71 5.25
CA ILE A 45 6.99 3.65 6.36
C ILE A 45 7.70 4.91 5.90
N THR A 46 6.97 5.99 5.76
CA THR A 46 7.56 7.29 5.47
C THR A 46 8.28 7.79 6.71
N TYR A 47 9.50 8.29 6.55
CA TYR A 47 10.30 8.81 7.65
C TYR A 47 10.79 10.23 7.39
N ASN A 48 10.99 10.99 8.46
CA ASN A 48 11.47 12.36 8.43
C ASN A 48 13.01 12.41 8.50
N LYS A 49 13.66 12.64 7.35
CA LYS A 49 15.13 12.75 7.24
C LYS A 49 15.70 13.88 8.09
N THR A 50 14.96 14.99 8.18
CA THR A 50 15.42 16.16 8.94
C THR A 50 15.49 15.87 10.43
N LEU A 51 14.53 15.11 10.99
CA LEU A 51 14.58 14.68 12.39
C LEU A 51 15.72 13.71 12.64
N LEU A 52 15.91 12.70 11.78
CA LEU A 52 17.03 11.77 11.91
C LEU A 52 18.37 12.54 11.94
N GLN A 53 18.58 13.46 11.00
CA GLN A 53 19.79 14.28 10.94
C GLN A 53 19.96 15.19 12.18
N LYS A 54 18.87 15.85 12.61
CA LYS A 54 18.90 16.76 13.76
C LYS A 54 19.37 16.08 15.03
N TYR A 55 18.95 14.84 15.26
CA TYR A 55 19.25 14.09 16.47
C TYR A 55 20.42 13.10 16.31
N GLY A 56 21.00 12.98 15.12
CA GLY A 56 22.02 11.98 14.82
C GLY A 56 21.50 10.54 14.94
N TRP A 57 20.22 10.32 14.63
CA TRP A 57 19.62 9.00 14.66
C TRP A 57 19.76 8.30 13.30
N GLU A 58 19.95 7.00 13.36
CA GLU A 58 20.01 6.16 12.17
C GLU A 58 18.66 5.52 11.86
N LEU A 59 18.43 5.23 10.58
CA LEU A 59 17.23 4.56 10.12
C LEU A 59 17.29 3.08 10.52
N PRO A 60 16.27 2.53 11.20
CA PRO A 60 16.29 1.15 11.66
C PRO A 60 16.14 0.16 10.50
N ASN A 61 16.84 -0.98 10.58
CA ASN A 61 16.76 -2.09 9.65
C ASN A 61 16.16 -3.36 10.28
N SER A 62 15.92 -3.35 11.57
CA SER A 62 15.28 -4.44 12.33
C SER A 62 14.32 -3.89 13.37
N PHE A 63 13.48 -4.76 13.91
CA PHE A 63 12.55 -4.36 14.97
C PHE A 63 13.31 -3.91 16.24
N ALA A 64 14.41 -4.59 16.60
CA ALA A 64 15.20 -4.20 17.76
C ALA A 64 15.79 -2.77 17.64
N GLU A 65 16.24 -2.40 16.44
CA GLU A 65 16.72 -1.04 16.19
C GLU A 65 15.56 -0.02 16.21
N LEU A 66 14.38 -0.40 15.70
CA LEU A 66 13.18 0.44 15.77
C LEU A 66 12.75 0.67 17.22
N GLU A 67 12.81 -0.35 18.07
CA GLU A 67 12.49 -0.24 19.51
C GLU A 67 13.45 0.72 20.23
N VAL A 68 14.75 0.65 19.93
CA VAL A 68 15.76 1.59 20.46
C VAL A 68 15.46 3.03 19.98
N LEU A 69 15.11 3.20 18.71
CA LEU A 69 14.78 4.50 18.16
C LEU A 69 13.48 5.07 18.77
N ALA A 70 12.48 4.21 19.01
CA ALA A 70 11.24 4.58 19.70
C ALA A 70 11.50 5.15 21.11
N ALA A 71 12.39 4.51 21.88
CA ALA A 71 12.78 5.00 23.20
C ALA A 71 13.46 6.39 23.11
N LYS A 72 14.39 6.57 22.16
CA LYS A 72 15.06 7.86 21.93
C LYS A 72 14.08 8.97 21.51
N ALA A 73 13.12 8.66 20.63
CA ALA A 73 12.10 9.61 20.20
C ALA A 73 11.24 10.07 21.39
N LYS A 74 10.83 9.13 22.24
CA LYS A 74 10.08 9.41 23.46
C LYS A 74 10.86 10.33 24.42
N GLU A 75 12.12 10.06 24.67
CA GLU A 75 12.99 10.89 25.52
C GLU A 75 13.16 12.31 24.98
N ALA A 76 13.22 12.44 23.65
CA ALA A 76 13.37 13.72 22.96
C ALA A 76 12.05 14.49 22.79
N GLY A 77 10.90 13.93 23.20
CA GLY A 77 9.57 14.52 23.00
C GLY A 77 9.17 14.60 21.53
N VAL A 78 9.65 13.65 20.71
CA VAL A 78 9.32 13.52 19.29
C VAL A 78 8.23 12.47 19.14
N ASP A 79 7.16 12.78 18.38
CA ASP A 79 6.12 11.82 18.05
C ASP A 79 6.71 10.71 17.18
N LEU A 80 6.63 9.45 17.65
CA LEU A 80 7.22 8.34 16.91
C LEU A 80 6.51 8.10 15.60
N CYS A 81 5.19 7.95 15.63
CA CYS A 81 4.38 7.65 14.44
C CYS A 81 2.96 8.20 14.56
N LEU A 82 2.43 8.64 13.44
CA LEU A 82 1.02 9.00 13.31
C LEU A 82 0.32 7.95 12.43
N PRO A 83 -0.44 7.01 13.01
CA PRO A 83 -1.21 6.06 12.22
C PRO A 83 -2.49 6.74 11.68
N GLN A 84 -2.77 6.51 10.41
CA GLN A 84 -4.03 6.89 9.78
C GLN A 84 -5.07 5.82 10.08
N ILE A 85 -5.81 5.94 11.17
CA ILE A 85 -6.80 4.94 11.61
C ILE A 85 -8.26 5.42 11.50
N GLN A 86 -8.49 6.55 10.83
CA GLN A 86 -9.82 7.13 10.64
C GLN A 86 -10.79 6.16 9.95
N TYR A 87 -10.30 5.37 9.01
CA TYR A 87 -11.11 4.38 8.32
C TYR A 87 -10.94 2.99 8.94
N PRO A 88 -12.03 2.27 9.25
CA PRO A 88 -11.95 0.95 9.90
C PRO A 88 -11.04 -0.06 9.19
N GLY A 89 -10.89 0.06 7.86
CA GLY A 89 -10.01 -0.81 7.06
C GLY A 89 -8.52 -0.58 7.25
N TYR A 90 -8.09 0.59 7.72
CA TYR A 90 -6.66 0.90 7.84
C TYR A 90 -5.96 0.06 8.91
N GLY A 91 -6.61 -0.21 10.03
CA GLY A 91 -6.04 -1.10 11.05
C GLY A 91 -5.74 -2.50 10.50
N PHE A 92 -6.66 -3.04 9.69
CA PHE A 92 -6.45 -4.32 9.01
C PHE A 92 -5.35 -4.23 7.94
N GLN A 93 -5.31 -3.14 7.18
CA GLN A 93 -4.25 -2.91 6.18
C GLN A 93 -2.87 -2.85 6.84
N TYR A 94 -2.72 -2.15 7.97
CA TYR A 94 -1.45 -2.10 8.70
C TYR A 94 -1.03 -3.47 9.21
N LEU A 95 -1.98 -4.23 9.76
CA LEU A 95 -1.72 -5.62 10.15
C LEU A 95 -1.20 -6.44 8.96
N CYS A 96 -1.89 -6.41 7.82
CA CYS A 96 -1.47 -7.13 6.64
C CYS A 96 -0.11 -6.67 6.11
N ASN A 97 0.15 -5.36 6.10
CA ASN A 97 1.42 -4.81 5.61
C ASN A 97 2.60 -5.25 6.48
N ILE A 98 2.47 -5.17 7.80
CA ILE A 98 3.51 -5.63 8.74
C ILE A 98 3.67 -7.15 8.64
N ALA A 99 2.56 -7.90 8.60
CA ALA A 99 2.58 -9.35 8.48
C ALA A 99 3.19 -9.87 7.15
N ASN A 100 3.28 -9.02 6.12
CA ASN A 100 3.96 -9.39 4.87
C ASN A 100 5.45 -9.65 5.08
N ALA A 101 6.11 -8.96 6.00
CA ALA A 101 7.54 -9.13 6.24
C ALA A 101 7.87 -10.53 6.80
N ASP A 102 7.08 -11.04 7.73
CA ASP A 102 7.40 -12.28 8.43
C ASP A 102 6.56 -13.50 7.97
N PHE A 103 5.41 -13.28 7.33
CA PHE A 103 4.53 -14.38 6.94
C PHE A 103 3.84 -14.20 5.59
N LEU A 104 2.97 -13.19 5.43
CA LEU A 104 2.11 -13.11 4.24
C LEU A 104 2.88 -12.95 2.92
N GLY A 105 4.09 -12.38 2.96
CA GLY A 105 5.00 -12.25 1.81
C GLY A 105 5.81 -13.49 1.50
N THR A 106 5.86 -14.48 2.41
CA THR A 106 6.59 -15.74 2.23
C THR A 106 5.83 -16.74 1.36
N LEU A 107 6.51 -17.80 0.90
CA LEU A 107 5.86 -18.88 0.16
C LEU A 107 4.74 -19.52 0.97
N ASP A 108 4.99 -19.82 2.23
CA ASP A 108 3.99 -20.43 3.13
C ASP A 108 2.79 -19.52 3.33
N GLY A 109 3.02 -18.21 3.46
CA GLY A 109 1.96 -17.20 3.54
C GLY A 109 1.13 -17.10 2.26
N LYS A 110 1.76 -17.21 1.09
CA LYS A 110 1.04 -17.24 -0.21
C LYS A 110 0.19 -18.49 -0.38
N LEU A 111 0.69 -19.65 0.02
CA LEU A 111 -0.08 -20.91 0.03
C LEU A 111 -1.26 -20.80 1.01
N TRP A 112 -1.00 -20.28 2.21
CA TRP A 112 -2.05 -20.04 3.20
C TRP A 112 -3.14 -19.10 2.69
N GLN A 113 -2.79 -17.99 2.02
CA GLN A 113 -3.78 -17.08 1.44
C GLN A 113 -4.73 -17.80 0.47
N LYS A 114 -4.19 -18.69 -0.37
CA LYS A 114 -4.99 -19.50 -1.30
C LYS A 114 -5.96 -20.43 -0.55
N ASP A 115 -5.48 -21.09 0.51
CA ASP A 115 -6.31 -21.97 1.33
C ASP A 115 -7.35 -21.20 2.14
N TYR A 116 -6.99 -20.02 2.64
CA TYR A 116 -7.90 -19.10 3.33
C TYR A 116 -9.04 -18.65 2.42
N LEU A 117 -8.73 -18.18 1.21
CA LEU A 117 -9.73 -17.75 0.23
C LEU A 117 -10.66 -18.89 -0.23
N SER A 118 -10.18 -20.14 -0.22
CA SER A 118 -10.99 -21.33 -0.53
C SER A 118 -11.71 -21.92 0.69
N GLY A 119 -11.61 -21.29 1.86
CA GLY A 119 -12.25 -21.75 3.10
C GLY A 119 -11.58 -22.96 3.78
N LYS A 120 -10.38 -23.36 3.33
CA LYS A 120 -9.63 -24.50 3.89
C LYS A 120 -8.76 -24.13 5.10
N ALA A 121 -8.41 -22.85 5.23
CA ALA A 121 -7.63 -22.32 6.35
C ALA A 121 -8.36 -21.18 7.05
N ASN A 122 -7.97 -20.90 8.29
CA ASN A 122 -8.44 -19.72 9.03
C ASN A 122 -7.29 -19.10 9.84
N VAL A 123 -7.50 -17.87 10.31
CA VAL A 123 -6.47 -17.10 11.02
C VAL A 123 -6.09 -17.77 12.34
N SER A 124 -7.07 -18.24 13.11
CA SER A 124 -6.88 -18.67 14.51
C SER A 124 -6.13 -19.99 14.67
N ASN A 125 -6.04 -20.81 13.63
CA ASN A 125 -5.33 -22.10 13.68
C ASN A 125 -4.07 -22.14 12.78
N THR A 126 -3.61 -20.97 12.32
CA THR A 126 -2.40 -20.87 11.50
C THR A 126 -1.27 -20.27 12.33
N PRO A 127 -0.25 -21.07 12.73
CA PRO A 127 0.85 -20.59 13.59
C PRO A 127 1.56 -19.37 13.04
N GLY A 128 1.89 -19.34 11.74
CA GLY A 128 2.55 -18.18 11.11
C GLY A 128 1.72 -16.91 11.17
N MET A 129 0.39 -17.01 10.99
CA MET A 129 -0.48 -15.85 11.12
C MET A 129 -0.61 -15.38 12.58
N MET A 130 -0.64 -16.29 13.53
CA MET A 130 -0.65 -15.95 14.95
C MET A 130 0.65 -15.28 15.41
N GLN A 131 1.80 -15.72 14.89
CA GLN A 131 3.10 -15.07 15.12
C GLN A 131 3.12 -13.67 14.50
N ALA A 132 2.64 -13.50 13.28
CA ALA A 132 2.53 -12.19 12.64
C ALA A 132 1.64 -11.23 13.43
N MET A 133 0.52 -11.70 13.98
CA MET A 133 -0.33 -10.88 14.85
C MET A 133 0.37 -10.50 16.14
N ALA A 134 1.12 -11.41 16.76
CA ALA A 134 1.94 -11.12 17.94
C ALA A 134 3.02 -10.07 17.63
N TYR A 135 3.61 -10.14 16.45
CA TYR A 135 4.58 -9.15 15.97
C TYR A 135 3.93 -7.77 15.76
N VAL A 136 2.75 -7.71 15.16
CA VAL A 136 1.99 -6.44 15.06
C VAL A 136 1.69 -5.85 16.45
N GLN A 137 1.44 -6.69 17.47
CA GLN A 137 1.26 -6.20 18.84
C GLN A 137 2.54 -5.51 19.36
N LYS A 138 3.73 -6.02 19.05
CA LYS A 138 4.99 -5.35 19.41
C LYS A 138 5.11 -3.95 18.79
N TRP A 139 4.71 -3.79 17.52
CA TRP A 139 4.66 -2.47 16.89
C TRP A 139 3.72 -1.50 17.60
N LYS A 140 2.60 -1.99 18.08
CA LYS A 140 1.68 -1.20 18.89
C LYS A 140 2.31 -0.81 20.23
N ASP A 141 2.98 -1.74 20.90
CA ASP A 141 3.54 -1.54 22.23
C ASP A 141 4.65 -0.48 22.25
N ILE A 142 5.43 -0.36 21.17
CA ILE A 142 6.44 0.71 21.03
C ILE A 142 5.87 2.04 20.53
N GLY A 143 4.57 2.12 20.23
CA GLY A 143 3.90 3.36 19.81
C GLY A 143 3.78 3.60 18.32
N MET A 144 4.18 2.66 17.47
CA MET A 144 4.03 2.79 16.01
C MET A 144 2.57 2.77 15.54
N LEU A 145 1.68 2.13 16.28
CA LEU A 145 0.26 2.00 15.95
C LEU A 145 -0.66 2.73 16.96
N ASN A 146 -0.11 3.38 17.95
CA ASN A 146 -0.88 4.16 18.92
C ASN A 146 -1.05 5.58 18.39
N GLY A 147 -2.19 5.85 17.77
CA GLY A 147 -2.61 7.23 17.55
C GLY A 147 -2.90 7.95 18.87
N SER A 148 -2.83 9.25 18.86
CA SER A 148 -3.17 10.14 20.00
C SER A 148 -4.67 10.14 20.36
N GLY A 149 -5.38 9.04 20.23
CA GLY A 149 -6.78 8.86 20.60
C GLY A 149 -7.80 9.42 19.60
N ASP A 150 -7.42 10.40 18.80
CA ASP A 150 -8.24 10.97 17.75
C ASP A 150 -7.91 10.29 16.43
N ALA A 151 -8.92 9.72 15.80
CA ALA A 151 -8.78 9.24 14.42
C ALA A 151 -8.44 10.43 13.53
N LEU A 152 -7.16 10.59 13.20
CA LEU A 152 -6.67 11.68 12.37
C LEU A 152 -7.04 11.40 10.91
N ASP A 153 -7.61 12.40 10.24
CA ASP A 153 -7.76 12.33 8.80
C ASP A 153 -6.41 12.53 8.10
N ASP A 154 -6.37 12.19 6.82
CA ASP A 154 -5.15 12.24 6.02
C ASP A 154 -4.53 13.65 5.97
N SER A 155 -5.35 14.70 5.98
CA SER A 155 -4.89 16.09 5.91
C SER A 155 -4.19 16.51 7.19
N VAL A 156 -4.75 16.16 8.35
CA VAL A 156 -4.15 16.45 9.66
C VAL A 156 -2.86 15.67 9.85
N THR A 157 -2.85 14.41 9.45
CA THR A 157 -1.64 13.57 9.54
C THR A 157 -0.50 14.13 8.69
N ARG A 158 -0.81 14.52 7.45
CA ARG A 158 0.16 15.16 6.56
C ARG A 158 0.67 16.49 7.10
N GLN A 159 -0.23 17.31 7.65
CA GLN A 159 0.14 18.58 8.26
C GLN A 159 1.11 18.38 9.43
N ARG A 160 0.83 17.49 10.38
CA ARG A 160 1.70 17.20 11.52
C ARG A 160 3.06 16.67 11.10
N MET A 161 3.09 15.82 10.07
CA MET A 161 4.35 15.33 9.51
C MET A 161 5.17 16.50 8.89
N ALA A 162 4.51 17.40 8.17
CA ALA A 162 5.13 18.60 7.57
C ALA A 162 5.62 19.61 8.63
N GLU A 163 4.94 19.74 9.77
CA GLU A 163 5.36 20.55 10.93
C GLU A 163 6.68 20.06 11.56
N GLY A 164 7.09 18.82 11.24
CA GLY A 164 8.44 18.35 11.51
C GLY A 164 8.69 17.83 12.92
N ASN A 165 7.65 17.46 13.67
CA ASN A 165 7.80 16.85 15.00
C ASN A 165 7.42 15.36 15.05
N THR A 166 7.09 14.76 13.91
CA THR A 166 6.74 13.35 13.78
C THR A 166 7.79 12.62 12.96
N LEU A 167 8.27 11.48 13.48
CA LEU A 167 9.34 10.73 12.85
C LEU A 167 8.86 9.84 11.72
N PHE A 168 7.76 9.09 11.94
CA PHE A 168 7.24 8.11 10.99
C PHE A 168 5.77 8.32 10.66
N LEU A 169 5.41 7.86 9.44
CA LEU A 169 4.03 7.71 9.00
C LEU A 169 3.91 6.37 8.25
N ILE A 170 3.00 5.51 8.67
CA ILE A 170 2.68 4.27 7.92
C ILE A 170 1.73 4.63 6.79
N GLY A 171 2.15 4.36 5.56
CA GLY A 171 1.35 4.70 4.38
C GLY A 171 2.19 4.75 3.11
N ASN A 172 1.70 5.48 2.12
CA ASN A 172 2.43 5.80 0.90
C ASN A 172 2.99 7.23 0.96
N THR A 173 3.96 7.52 0.09
CA THR A 173 4.62 8.84 0.05
C THR A 173 3.81 9.91 -0.68
N ASP A 174 2.76 9.54 -1.41
CA ASP A 174 2.10 10.43 -2.38
C ASP A 174 1.61 11.75 -1.76
N GLY A 175 0.97 11.66 -0.60
CA GLY A 175 0.40 12.85 0.03
C GLY A 175 1.38 13.75 0.79
N ILE A 176 2.56 13.24 1.17
CA ILE A 176 3.53 14.01 1.97
C ILE A 176 4.42 14.85 1.08
N VAL A 177 4.83 14.31 -0.05
CA VAL A 177 5.68 14.98 -1.02
C VAL A 177 4.96 16.15 -1.67
N GLU A 178 3.65 15.99 -1.95
CA GLU A 178 2.82 17.06 -2.53
C GLU A 178 2.61 18.21 -1.54
N ALA A 179 2.41 17.92 -0.26
CA ALA A 179 2.12 18.95 0.75
C ALA A 179 3.29 19.90 1.04
N ASP A 180 4.52 19.44 0.84
CA ASP A 180 5.71 20.21 1.27
C ASP A 180 6.54 20.77 0.11
N GLY A 181 6.26 20.41 -1.13
CA GLY A 181 7.06 20.83 -2.31
C GLY A 181 8.53 20.39 -2.21
N ASN A 182 8.90 19.57 -1.23
CA ASN A 182 10.28 19.25 -0.88
C ASN A 182 10.49 17.78 -0.58
N ALA A 183 10.51 16.96 -1.64
CA ALA A 183 10.77 15.51 -1.61
C ALA A 183 12.05 15.11 -0.83
N ASN A 184 12.94 16.08 -0.55
CA ASN A 184 14.20 15.82 0.13
C ASN A 184 14.07 15.66 1.66
N LYS A 185 12.97 16.12 2.26
CA LYS A 185 12.77 16.03 3.71
C LYS A 185 12.32 14.64 4.19
N PHE A 186 11.69 13.88 3.30
CA PHE A 186 11.12 12.59 3.63
C PHE A 186 11.75 11.46 2.82
N GLY A 187 11.64 10.25 3.32
CA GLY A 187 12.04 9.03 2.64
C GLY A 187 11.04 7.93 2.92
N LEU A 188 11.14 6.82 2.20
CA LEU A 188 10.35 5.62 2.40
C LEU A 188 11.27 4.48 2.82
N MET A 189 10.94 3.80 3.92
CA MET A 189 11.60 2.57 4.34
C MET A 189 10.62 1.39 4.26
N PRO A 190 11.12 0.15 4.13
CA PRO A 190 10.27 -1.03 4.10
C PRO A 190 9.60 -1.29 5.46
N PHE A 191 8.57 -2.13 5.47
CA PHE A 191 8.13 -2.80 6.69
C PHE A 191 9.22 -3.76 7.12
N LEU A 192 9.58 -3.68 8.39
CA LEU A 192 10.67 -4.48 8.94
C LEU A 192 10.14 -5.88 9.32
N SER A 193 10.91 -6.91 9.00
CA SER A 193 10.75 -8.20 9.67
C SER A 193 11.32 -8.14 11.08
N GLU A 194 10.92 -9.05 11.96
CA GLU A 194 11.34 -9.04 13.36
C GLU A 194 12.88 -9.11 13.49
N ASP A 195 13.52 -9.90 12.65
CA ASP A 195 14.97 -10.09 12.60
C ASP A 195 15.72 -9.18 11.61
N GLY A 196 15.00 -8.40 10.81
CA GLY A 196 15.55 -7.51 9.77
C GLY A 196 16.00 -8.20 8.49
N THR A 197 15.75 -9.49 8.32
CA THR A 197 16.27 -10.27 7.17
C THR A 197 15.36 -10.21 5.94
N GLN A 198 14.07 -9.93 6.10
CA GLN A 198 13.05 -9.92 5.05
C GLN A 198 12.21 -8.64 5.05
N ASN A 199 12.88 -7.51 5.09
CA ASN A 199 12.20 -6.22 5.02
C ASN A 199 11.51 -6.04 3.67
N VAL A 200 10.25 -5.62 3.64
CA VAL A 200 9.43 -5.60 2.44
C VAL A 200 8.74 -4.27 2.19
N PHE A 201 8.67 -3.88 0.93
CA PHE A 201 7.67 -2.92 0.45
C PHE A 201 6.45 -3.66 -0.06
N VAL A 202 5.27 -3.12 0.16
CA VAL A 202 4.03 -3.69 -0.35
C VAL A 202 3.56 -2.88 -1.56
N LEU A 203 3.48 -3.54 -2.73
CA LEU A 203 2.98 -2.92 -3.95
C LEU A 203 1.52 -3.30 -4.15
N ASN A 204 0.66 -2.30 -4.17
CA ASN A 204 -0.77 -2.48 -4.46
C ASN A 204 -1.16 -1.71 -5.71
N VAL A 205 -2.06 -2.28 -6.50
CA VAL A 205 -2.70 -1.56 -7.60
C VAL A 205 -3.55 -0.43 -7.01
N ASN A 206 -3.32 0.78 -7.49
CA ASN A 206 -4.03 1.96 -7.00
C ASN A 206 -5.51 1.91 -7.41
N ARG A 207 -5.79 1.61 -8.67
CA ARG A 207 -7.14 1.53 -9.22
C ARG A 207 -7.21 0.48 -10.31
N PHE A 208 -8.41 -0.04 -10.52
CA PHE A 208 -8.73 -0.87 -11.66
C PHE A 208 -9.74 -0.16 -12.55
N TYR A 209 -9.60 -0.32 -13.86
CA TYR A 209 -10.53 0.17 -14.88
C TYR A 209 -11.23 -1.01 -15.51
N GLY A 210 -12.54 -0.92 -15.65
CA GLY A 210 -13.36 -1.89 -16.35
C GLY A 210 -14.52 -1.20 -17.06
N LEU A 211 -15.06 -1.86 -18.06
CA LEU A 211 -16.23 -1.37 -18.80
C LEU A 211 -17.48 -2.13 -18.37
N ASN A 212 -18.58 -1.40 -18.19
CA ASN A 212 -19.86 -2.03 -17.86
C ASN A 212 -20.40 -2.80 -19.08
N LYS A 213 -20.80 -4.06 -18.87
CA LYS A 213 -21.33 -4.94 -19.91
C LYS A 213 -22.56 -4.35 -20.65
N LYS A 214 -23.33 -3.49 -19.99
CA LYS A 214 -24.47 -2.81 -20.63
C LYS A 214 -24.09 -1.93 -21.82
N LEU A 215 -22.81 -1.55 -21.95
CA LEU A 215 -22.33 -0.80 -23.11
C LEU A 215 -22.50 -1.58 -24.44
N GLU A 216 -22.56 -2.90 -24.40
CA GLU A 216 -22.87 -3.74 -25.59
C GLU A 216 -24.23 -3.40 -26.24
N GLN A 217 -25.13 -2.80 -25.47
CA GLN A 217 -26.47 -2.39 -25.95
C GLN A 217 -26.46 -1.03 -26.67
N ASP A 218 -25.36 -0.27 -26.62
CA ASP A 218 -25.21 1.04 -27.25
C ASP A 218 -23.84 1.11 -27.94
N PRO A 219 -23.75 0.75 -29.23
CA PRO A 219 -22.49 0.65 -29.95
C PRO A 219 -21.70 1.94 -29.98
N GLN A 220 -22.36 3.10 -30.01
CA GLN A 220 -21.67 4.39 -30.02
C GLN A 220 -21.02 4.68 -28.67
N LYS A 221 -21.71 4.44 -27.56
CA LYS A 221 -21.13 4.60 -26.22
C LYS A 221 -20.01 3.59 -25.95
N LEU A 222 -20.14 2.38 -26.46
CA LEU A 222 -19.08 1.37 -26.36
C LEU A 222 -17.83 1.83 -27.09
N GLU A 223 -17.96 2.33 -28.32
CA GLU A 223 -16.82 2.84 -29.10
C GLU A 223 -16.13 4.01 -28.37
N ASP A 224 -16.90 4.95 -27.81
CA ASP A 224 -16.34 6.08 -27.07
C ASP A 224 -15.66 5.64 -25.77
N ALA A 225 -16.23 4.69 -25.04
CA ALA A 225 -15.61 4.10 -23.85
C ALA A 225 -14.31 3.35 -24.18
N LEU A 226 -14.26 2.62 -25.29
CA LEU A 226 -13.04 1.95 -25.76
C LEU A 226 -11.94 2.95 -26.15
N LYS A 227 -12.29 4.10 -26.74
CA LYS A 227 -11.30 5.19 -26.98
C LYS A 227 -10.69 5.69 -25.68
N VAL A 228 -11.53 5.89 -24.64
CA VAL A 228 -11.04 6.27 -23.32
C VAL A 228 -10.11 5.19 -22.75
N MET A 229 -10.49 3.92 -22.82
CA MET A 229 -9.65 2.81 -22.34
C MET A 229 -8.30 2.75 -23.05
N ARG A 230 -8.25 2.98 -24.38
CA ARG A 230 -6.97 3.05 -25.13
C ARG A 230 -6.06 4.16 -24.60
N VAL A 231 -6.61 5.34 -24.30
CA VAL A 231 -5.81 6.44 -23.71
C VAL A 231 -5.33 6.06 -22.31
N LEU A 232 -6.21 5.54 -21.46
CA LEU A 232 -5.86 5.14 -20.08
C LEU A 232 -4.82 4.02 -20.02
N SER A 233 -4.76 3.18 -21.05
CA SER A 233 -3.79 2.09 -21.17
C SER A 233 -2.42 2.53 -21.70
N THR A 234 -2.19 3.82 -21.87
CA THR A 234 -0.88 4.39 -22.21
C THR A 234 -0.18 4.98 -20.99
N VAL A 235 1.13 5.03 -21.01
CA VAL A 235 1.93 5.69 -19.96
C VAL A 235 1.52 7.15 -19.79
N ALA A 236 1.29 7.86 -20.90
CA ALA A 236 0.87 9.27 -20.88
C ALA A 236 -0.52 9.45 -20.25
N GLY A 237 -1.49 8.61 -20.65
CA GLY A 237 -2.86 8.67 -20.11
C GLY A 237 -2.92 8.32 -18.63
N THR A 238 -2.20 7.28 -18.22
CA THR A 238 -2.10 6.88 -16.81
C THR A 238 -1.42 7.98 -15.97
N SER A 239 -0.36 8.59 -16.48
CA SER A 239 0.35 9.67 -15.80
C SER A 239 -0.47 10.96 -15.69
N ALA A 240 -1.38 11.23 -16.62
CA ALA A 240 -2.25 12.41 -16.57
C ALA A 240 -3.33 12.31 -15.47
N LEU A 241 -3.71 11.10 -15.07
CA LEU A 241 -4.69 10.88 -13.99
C LEU A 241 -4.09 10.90 -12.60
N GLN A 242 -2.78 10.80 -12.49
CA GLN A 242 -2.07 10.90 -11.23
C GLN A 242 -1.15 12.12 -11.29
N PRO A 243 -1.35 13.10 -10.41
CA PRO A 243 -0.35 14.15 -10.23
C PRO A 243 0.99 13.48 -9.96
N ALA A 244 2.06 14.08 -10.47
CA ALA A 244 3.40 13.54 -10.43
C ALA A 244 3.77 13.07 -9.02
N THR A 245 3.77 11.75 -8.82
CA THR A 245 4.31 11.17 -7.60
C THR A 245 5.82 11.35 -7.59
N ALA A 246 6.41 11.51 -6.41
CA ALA A 246 7.87 11.66 -6.22
C ALA A 246 8.70 10.44 -6.66
N LEU A 247 8.07 9.45 -7.25
CA LEU A 247 8.70 8.26 -7.84
C LEU A 247 9.00 8.42 -9.33
N LYS A 248 8.94 9.61 -9.89
CA LYS A 248 9.62 9.88 -11.16
C LYS A 248 11.11 9.92 -10.89
N SER A 249 11.74 8.76 -11.06
CA SER A 249 13.20 8.62 -11.10
C SER A 249 13.76 9.45 -12.23
#